data_fd0d299d9acc934d274a4e0cc1b93d23
#
_entry.id   fd0d299d9acc934d274a4e0cc1b93d23
#
_cell.length_a   1.000
_cell.length_b   1.000
_cell.length_c   1.000
_cell.angle_alpha   90.00
_cell.angle_beta   90.00
_cell.angle_gamma   90.00
#
_symmetry.space_group_name_H-M   'P 1'
#
loop_
_entity.id
_entity.type
_entity.pdbx_description
1 polymer ?
#
loop_
_entity_poly.entity_id
_entity_poly.type
_entity_poly.pdbx_seq_one_letter_code
_entity_poly.pdbx_strand_id
1 'polypeptide(L)'
;LGSKVAVVEFENDVHKSLEYALRLIGKMDDLNTPRRPVVIKVGVFDPKAENHTTVSVVDAIIKSFSKAPRIFLAESDNYRGKALDRLQLWKELFSDRVEPFSLSDDTETRKFKFADEELELSHILFKPNALVSTHILRGYERGSILKNLFGLVPDIRKARFHKRLDTLLADIYEAIGGIDLAVLDGTYFYDGFGAMPHIGEDGAKYRVKMNTLLIGRDAVAVETVGAILAGMKPEKMPVLKEFVKRGLGEGDLKNIEVVGASFESLRKRFASAAKTQRNTRAKGDAPQTWGGQANQVMKSLVIDGFFKLPNKRTVDGVTKAFEARGISTEDKEDNIAGILARRVKKGVLRSAKGPNGWVYWTD
;
A
#
# COMPACT_ATOMS: atom_id res chain seq x y z
N LEU A 1 -12.66 21.12 -17.81
CA LEU A 1 -11.71 21.62 -16.81
C LEU A 1 -10.69 20.52 -16.57
N GLY A 2 -9.38 20.81 -16.73
CA GLY A 2 -8.30 19.85 -16.49
C GLY A 2 -8.24 19.42 -15.02
N SER A 3 -7.62 18.27 -14.76
CA SER A 3 -7.42 17.79 -13.38
C SER A 3 -6.48 18.71 -12.62
N LYS A 4 -6.82 19.03 -11.36
CA LYS A 4 -6.04 19.93 -10.50
C LYS A 4 -5.53 19.18 -9.28
N VAL A 5 -4.23 19.30 -8.99
CA VAL A 5 -3.57 18.72 -7.81
C VAL A 5 -2.87 19.83 -7.02
N ALA A 6 -3.27 20.02 -5.78
CA ALA A 6 -2.56 20.89 -4.86
C ALA A 6 -1.41 20.13 -4.20
N VAL A 7 -0.23 20.71 -4.24
CA VAL A 7 0.95 20.22 -3.53
C VAL A 7 1.36 21.31 -2.54
N VAL A 8 1.35 20.98 -1.24
CA VAL A 8 1.65 21.95 -0.19
C VAL A 8 2.66 21.39 0.79
N GLU A 9 3.50 22.27 1.29
CA GLU A 9 4.42 21.95 2.39
C GLU A 9 3.83 22.45 3.71
N PHE A 10 4.19 21.81 4.81
CA PHE A 10 3.80 22.25 6.14
C PHE A 10 4.94 22.11 7.13
N GLU A 11 4.97 22.98 8.13
CA GLU A 11 5.94 22.89 9.23
C GLU A 11 5.32 22.22 10.45
N ASN A 12 4.29 22.81 11.04
CA ASN A 12 3.71 22.37 12.31
C ASN A 12 2.17 22.18 12.26
N ASP A 13 1.48 22.81 11.32
CA ASP A 13 0.00 22.82 11.26
C ASP A 13 -0.49 22.15 9.98
N VAL A 14 -0.66 20.83 10.06
CA VAL A 14 -1.18 20.02 8.95
C VAL A 14 -2.60 20.44 8.58
N HIS A 15 -3.44 20.82 9.55
CA HIS A 15 -4.82 21.19 9.31
C HIS A 15 -4.93 22.46 8.44
N LYS A 16 -4.22 23.54 8.81
CA LYS A 16 -4.19 24.76 7.99
C LYS A 16 -3.66 24.52 6.59
N SER A 17 -2.65 23.64 6.47
CA SER A 17 -2.08 23.31 5.16
C SER A 17 -3.04 22.50 4.30
N LEU A 18 -3.80 21.57 4.91
CA LEU A 18 -4.86 20.84 4.21
C LEU A 18 -5.98 21.80 3.78
N GLU A 19 -6.45 22.71 4.65
CA GLU A 19 -7.44 23.72 4.29
C GLU A 19 -6.98 24.62 3.14
N TYR A 20 -5.71 25.03 3.17
CA TYR A 20 -5.10 25.81 2.09
C TYR A 20 -5.10 25.01 0.78
N ALA A 21 -4.69 23.75 0.81
CA ALA A 21 -4.68 22.89 -0.37
C ALA A 21 -6.11 22.67 -0.93
N LEU A 22 -7.10 22.47 -0.05
CA LEU A 22 -8.51 22.35 -0.44
C LEU A 22 -9.02 23.63 -1.13
N ARG A 23 -8.60 24.82 -0.67
CA ARG A 23 -8.93 26.08 -1.37
C ARG A 23 -8.31 26.14 -2.78
N LEU A 24 -7.10 25.65 -2.93
CA LEU A 24 -6.40 25.64 -4.23
C LEU A 24 -7.10 24.76 -5.27
N ILE A 25 -7.69 23.64 -4.85
CA ILE A 25 -8.41 22.72 -5.76
C ILE A 25 -9.90 23.08 -5.95
N GLY A 26 -10.37 24.21 -5.40
CA GLY A 26 -11.75 24.69 -5.58
C GLY A 26 -12.71 24.32 -4.44
N LYS A 27 -12.20 23.99 -3.25
CA LYS A 27 -12.95 23.59 -2.07
C LYS A 27 -13.64 22.23 -2.19
N MET A 28 -14.43 21.85 -1.21
CA MET A 28 -15.17 20.59 -1.15
C MET A 28 -16.55 20.74 -0.49
N ASP A 29 -17.20 21.89 -0.69
CA ASP A 29 -18.49 22.17 -0.06
C ASP A 29 -19.58 21.17 -0.48
N ASP A 30 -19.45 20.58 -1.67
CA ASP A 30 -20.29 19.50 -2.18
C ASP A 30 -20.08 18.16 -1.44
N LEU A 31 -18.91 17.93 -0.85
CA LEU A 31 -18.59 16.75 -0.08
C LEU A 31 -18.87 16.92 1.42
N ASN A 32 -18.55 18.09 1.98
CA ASN A 32 -18.74 18.42 3.38
C ASN A 32 -20.18 18.90 3.65
N THR A 33 -21.10 17.96 3.73
CA THR A 33 -22.53 18.22 3.91
C THR A 33 -23.13 17.41 5.06
N PRO A 34 -24.24 17.87 5.71
CA PRO A 34 -24.93 17.09 6.72
C PRO A 34 -25.80 15.95 6.15
N ARG A 35 -25.78 15.74 4.83
CA ARG A 35 -26.71 14.83 4.16
C ARG A 35 -26.16 13.43 3.93
N ARG A 36 -24.85 13.24 4.05
CA ARG A 36 -24.20 11.97 3.75
C ARG A 36 -22.98 11.72 4.66
N PRO A 37 -22.70 10.47 4.98
CA PRO A 37 -21.50 10.11 5.74
C PRO A 37 -20.25 10.27 4.87
N VAL A 38 -19.12 10.34 5.55
CA VAL A 38 -17.78 10.31 4.94
C VAL A 38 -17.13 8.97 5.25
N VAL A 39 -16.58 8.31 4.25
CA VAL A 39 -15.77 7.10 4.39
C VAL A 39 -14.33 7.48 4.08
N ILE A 40 -13.46 7.41 5.06
CA ILE A 40 -12.03 7.63 4.89
C ILE A 40 -11.35 6.27 4.81
N LYS A 41 -10.97 5.86 3.60
CA LYS A 41 -10.12 4.68 3.42
C LYS A 41 -8.69 5.04 3.82
N VAL A 42 -8.34 4.70 5.04
CA VAL A 42 -6.98 4.85 5.54
C VAL A 42 -6.08 3.73 5.02
N GLY A 43 -4.81 4.02 4.78
CA GLY A 43 -3.86 3.04 4.29
C GLY A 43 -3.06 2.46 5.46
N VAL A 44 -3.39 1.26 5.93
CA VAL A 44 -2.61 0.54 6.93
C VAL A 44 -2.52 -0.93 6.59
N PHE A 45 -1.31 -1.38 6.25
CA PHE A 45 -1.06 -2.80 6.00
C PHE A 45 -0.62 -3.51 7.28
N ASP A 46 0.39 -2.96 7.95
CA ASP A 46 0.93 -3.44 9.22
C ASP A 46 1.25 -2.20 10.07
N PRO A 47 0.67 -2.05 11.26
CA PRO A 47 0.97 -0.93 12.15
C PRO A 47 2.46 -0.75 12.46
N LYS A 48 3.18 -1.86 12.62
CA LYS A 48 4.62 -1.85 12.93
C LYS A 48 5.49 -1.37 11.77
N ALA A 49 4.97 -1.39 10.54
CA ALA A 49 5.69 -0.90 9.37
C ALA A 49 5.79 0.62 9.30
N GLU A 50 4.99 1.34 10.09
CA GLU A 50 4.88 2.80 10.11
C GLU A 50 4.72 3.46 8.72
N ASN A 51 4.29 2.68 7.73
CA ASN A 51 4.04 3.12 6.37
C ASN A 51 2.55 3.38 6.10
N HIS A 52 1.85 3.89 7.10
CA HIS A 52 0.44 4.26 7.09
C HIS A 52 0.28 5.79 7.11
N THR A 53 -0.90 6.27 6.75
CA THR A 53 -1.24 7.70 6.87
C THR A 53 -1.05 8.15 8.31
N THR A 54 -0.39 9.30 8.50
CA THR A 54 -0.12 9.83 9.84
C THR A 54 -1.40 10.26 10.55
N VAL A 55 -1.40 10.17 11.88
CA VAL A 55 -2.55 10.55 12.71
C VAL A 55 -2.93 12.01 12.46
N SER A 56 -1.95 12.91 12.35
CA SER A 56 -2.17 14.33 12.09
C SER A 56 -2.84 14.62 10.75
N VAL A 57 -2.54 13.84 9.71
CA VAL A 57 -3.20 13.99 8.40
C VAL A 57 -4.63 13.46 8.45
N VAL A 58 -4.88 12.32 9.11
CA VAL A 58 -6.23 11.79 9.29
C VAL A 58 -7.09 12.75 10.12
N ASP A 59 -6.55 13.31 11.20
CA ASP A 59 -7.23 14.34 12.02
C ASP A 59 -7.58 15.59 11.19
N ALA A 60 -6.65 16.07 10.37
CA ALA A 60 -6.90 17.19 9.48
C ALA A 60 -8.02 16.90 8.47
N ILE A 61 -8.07 15.69 7.90
CA ILE A 61 -9.14 15.26 7.01
C ILE A 61 -10.48 15.26 7.76
N ILE A 62 -10.54 14.64 8.96
CA ILE A 62 -11.75 14.59 9.80
C ILE A 62 -12.28 16.02 10.10
N LYS A 63 -11.41 16.93 10.49
CA LYS A 63 -11.76 18.35 10.78
C LYS A 63 -12.29 19.08 9.56
N SER A 64 -11.76 18.75 8.37
CA SER A 64 -12.23 19.34 7.12
C SER A 64 -13.67 18.94 6.76
N PHE A 65 -14.16 17.82 7.29
CA PHE A 65 -15.54 17.35 7.14
C PHE A 65 -16.43 17.71 8.34
N SER A 66 -16.37 18.95 8.78
CA SER A 66 -17.06 19.44 9.99
C SER A 66 -18.59 19.29 9.97
N LYS A 67 -19.22 19.28 8.77
CA LYS A 67 -20.66 19.15 8.59
C LYS A 67 -21.13 17.70 8.43
N ALA A 68 -20.23 16.75 8.19
CA ALA A 68 -20.60 15.35 7.99
C ALA A 68 -21.23 14.76 9.25
N PRO A 69 -22.36 14.03 9.15
CA PRO A 69 -23.05 13.47 10.31
C PRO A 69 -22.27 12.33 10.96
N ARG A 70 -21.56 11.54 10.14
CA ARG A 70 -20.71 10.40 10.59
C ARG A 70 -19.49 10.31 9.68
N ILE A 71 -18.40 9.87 10.25
CA ILE A 71 -17.13 9.60 9.55
C ILE A 71 -16.66 8.20 9.91
N PHE A 72 -16.46 7.36 8.91
CA PHE A 72 -15.95 6.01 9.05
C PHE A 72 -14.47 5.96 8.67
N LEU A 73 -13.60 5.57 9.60
CA LEU A 73 -12.22 5.18 9.25
C LEU A 73 -12.27 3.71 8.83
N ALA A 74 -12.16 3.45 7.53
CA ALA A 74 -12.46 2.14 6.97
C ALA A 74 -11.21 1.37 6.51
N GLU A 75 -11.17 0.08 6.84
CA GLU A 75 -10.17 -0.89 6.39
C GLU A 75 -10.78 -2.29 6.32
N SER A 76 -10.17 -3.20 5.57
CA SER A 76 -10.54 -4.63 5.57
C SER A 76 -9.47 -5.49 6.22
N ASP A 77 -9.83 -6.68 6.64
CA ASP A 77 -8.90 -7.68 7.17
C ASP A 77 -7.79 -8.02 6.16
N ASN A 78 -6.64 -8.34 6.66
CA ASN A 78 -5.55 -8.91 5.88
C ASN A 78 -4.77 -9.95 6.71
N TYR A 79 -3.76 -10.59 6.14
CA TYR A 79 -2.98 -11.62 6.84
C TYR A 79 -2.10 -11.08 7.99
N ARG A 80 -2.05 -9.76 8.21
CA ARG A 80 -1.39 -9.11 9.35
C ARG A 80 -2.34 -8.83 10.52
N GLY A 81 -3.62 -9.12 10.38
CA GLY A 81 -4.60 -9.01 11.45
C GLY A 81 -5.93 -8.39 11.03
N LYS A 82 -6.79 -8.27 12.01
CA LYS A 82 -8.11 -7.70 11.87
C LYS A 82 -8.06 -6.22 11.55
N ALA A 83 -9.04 -5.75 10.79
CA ALA A 83 -9.18 -4.34 10.43
C ALA A 83 -9.29 -3.46 11.67
N LEU A 84 -10.17 -3.83 12.61
CA LEU A 84 -10.41 -3.05 13.83
C LEU A 84 -9.16 -2.91 14.69
N ASP A 85 -8.33 -3.97 14.80
CA ASP A 85 -7.08 -3.92 15.56
C ASP A 85 -6.08 -2.94 14.92
N ARG A 86 -5.99 -2.94 13.60
CA ARG A 86 -5.09 -2.04 12.87
C ARG A 86 -5.58 -0.60 12.87
N LEU A 87 -6.89 -0.38 12.91
CA LEU A 87 -7.49 0.94 13.03
C LEU A 87 -7.25 1.60 14.39
N GLN A 88 -6.83 0.84 15.43
CA GLN A 88 -6.43 1.40 16.73
C GLN A 88 -5.27 2.41 16.64
N LEU A 89 -4.55 2.48 15.52
CA LEU A 89 -3.57 3.54 15.26
C LEU A 89 -4.15 4.95 15.39
N TRP A 90 -5.44 5.11 15.10
CA TRP A 90 -6.16 6.38 15.12
C TRP A 90 -7.18 6.46 16.25
N LYS A 91 -7.05 5.62 17.30
CA LYS A 91 -8.03 5.54 18.40
C LYS A 91 -8.29 6.88 19.11
N GLU A 92 -7.30 7.75 19.15
CA GLU A 92 -7.44 9.07 19.78
C GLU A 92 -8.34 10.03 18.99
N LEU A 93 -8.67 9.69 17.73
CA LEU A 93 -9.58 10.45 16.87
C LEU A 93 -11.02 9.93 16.94
N PHE A 94 -11.27 8.80 17.61
CA PHE A 94 -12.62 8.22 17.71
C PHE A 94 -13.52 9.07 18.60
N SER A 95 -14.77 9.19 18.23
CA SER A 95 -15.80 9.97 18.91
C SER A 95 -17.18 9.48 18.49
N ASP A 96 -18.25 10.07 19.01
CA ASP A 96 -19.64 9.76 18.60
C ASP A 96 -19.87 9.95 17.10
N ARG A 97 -19.03 10.76 16.45
CA ARG A 97 -19.09 11.06 15.01
C ARG A 97 -18.06 10.30 14.17
N VAL A 98 -16.95 9.88 14.77
CA VAL A 98 -15.83 9.24 14.09
C VAL A 98 -15.63 7.82 14.64
N GLU A 99 -15.83 6.84 13.80
CA GLU A 99 -15.76 5.44 14.23
C GLU A 99 -14.86 4.58 13.32
N PRO A 100 -14.17 3.59 13.89
CA PRO A 100 -13.49 2.56 13.09
C PRO A 100 -14.52 1.65 12.44
N PHE A 101 -14.31 1.31 11.17
CA PHE A 101 -15.21 0.45 10.42
C PHE A 101 -14.46 -0.68 9.73
N SER A 102 -14.83 -1.91 10.06
CA SER A 102 -14.33 -3.11 9.39
C SER A 102 -15.15 -3.43 8.16
N LEU A 103 -14.55 -3.25 6.98
CA LEU A 103 -15.17 -3.64 5.72
C LEU A 103 -15.34 -5.17 5.58
N SER A 104 -14.62 -5.95 6.38
CA SER A 104 -14.70 -7.41 6.37
C SER A 104 -15.82 -7.97 7.25
N ASP A 105 -16.26 -7.20 8.25
CA ASP A 105 -17.31 -7.60 9.19
C ASP A 105 -18.65 -6.98 8.82
N ASP A 106 -18.72 -6.17 7.75
CA ASP A 106 -19.96 -5.59 7.26
C ASP A 106 -20.87 -6.68 6.69
N THR A 107 -22.09 -6.76 7.21
CA THR A 107 -23.12 -7.71 6.76
C THR A 107 -23.94 -7.20 5.58
N GLU A 108 -23.92 -5.89 5.35
CA GLU A 108 -24.55 -5.26 4.19
C GLU A 108 -23.53 -5.11 3.07
N THR A 109 -23.59 -5.99 2.09
CA THR A 109 -22.63 -6.01 0.98
C THR A 109 -23.32 -5.86 -0.37
N ARG A 110 -22.52 -5.47 -1.38
CA ARG A 110 -22.92 -5.52 -2.78
C ARG A 110 -22.01 -6.44 -3.55
N LYS A 111 -22.59 -7.29 -4.36
CA LYS A 111 -21.86 -8.20 -5.24
C LYS A 111 -21.22 -7.43 -6.39
N PHE A 112 -20.02 -7.82 -6.68
CA PHE A 112 -19.18 -7.23 -7.70
C PHE A 112 -18.44 -8.37 -8.42
N LYS A 113 -18.57 -8.41 -9.74
CA LYS A 113 -17.93 -9.45 -10.55
C LYS A 113 -16.52 -9.03 -10.96
N PHE A 114 -15.53 -9.87 -10.64
CA PHE A 114 -14.17 -9.72 -11.10
C PHE A 114 -13.70 -11.00 -11.80
N ALA A 115 -13.50 -10.91 -13.11
CA ALA A 115 -13.22 -12.08 -13.96
C ALA A 115 -14.26 -13.19 -13.74
N ASP A 116 -13.83 -14.36 -13.26
CA ASP A 116 -14.69 -15.52 -13.01
C ASP A 116 -15.13 -15.62 -11.53
N GLU A 117 -14.74 -14.65 -10.70
CA GLU A 117 -15.08 -14.62 -9.27
C GLU A 117 -16.13 -13.54 -8.99
N GLU A 118 -17.04 -13.82 -8.05
CA GLU A 118 -17.92 -12.84 -7.47
C GLU A 118 -17.33 -12.41 -6.13
N LEU A 119 -17.06 -11.12 -6.00
CA LEU A 119 -16.58 -10.49 -4.77
C LEU A 119 -17.71 -9.69 -4.13
N GLU A 120 -17.68 -9.57 -2.83
CA GLU A 120 -18.61 -8.73 -2.09
C GLU A 120 -17.85 -7.54 -1.51
N LEU A 121 -18.38 -6.35 -1.74
CA LEU A 121 -17.84 -5.10 -1.19
C LEU A 121 -18.86 -4.52 -0.20
N SER A 122 -18.37 -3.98 0.90
CA SER A 122 -19.17 -3.30 1.91
C SER A 122 -20.07 -2.23 1.29
N HIS A 123 -21.31 -2.15 1.74
CA HIS A 123 -22.30 -1.21 1.23
C HIS A 123 -21.90 0.25 1.43
N ILE A 124 -21.12 0.57 2.49
CA ILE A 124 -20.70 1.94 2.78
C ILE A 124 -19.76 2.54 1.72
N LEU A 125 -19.20 1.70 0.85
CA LEU A 125 -18.32 2.14 -0.24
C LEU A 125 -19.09 2.73 -1.41
N PHE A 126 -20.40 2.47 -1.48
CA PHE A 126 -21.25 2.93 -2.58
C PHE A 126 -21.97 4.24 -2.21
N LYS A 127 -22.21 5.06 -3.23
CA LYS A 127 -22.97 6.33 -3.02
C LYS A 127 -24.30 6.08 -2.29
N PRO A 128 -24.74 7.02 -1.40
CA PRO A 128 -24.43 8.45 -1.43
C PRO A 128 -23.32 8.92 -0.47
N ASN A 129 -22.32 8.16 -0.10
CA ASN A 129 -21.21 8.61 0.74
C ASN A 129 -20.34 9.68 0.07
N ALA A 130 -19.38 10.26 0.83
CA ALA A 130 -18.18 10.90 0.30
C ALA A 130 -16.98 9.99 0.60
N LEU A 131 -16.35 9.43 -0.44
CA LEU A 131 -15.22 8.53 -0.29
C LEU A 131 -13.90 9.29 -0.39
N VAL A 132 -13.15 9.30 0.70
CA VAL A 132 -11.79 9.85 0.77
C VAL A 132 -10.80 8.69 0.80
N SER A 133 -9.81 8.68 -0.09
CA SER A 133 -8.68 7.76 0.01
C SER A 133 -7.44 8.50 0.48
N THR A 134 -6.79 7.99 1.53
CA THR A 134 -5.53 8.53 2.02
C THR A 134 -4.50 7.44 2.25
N HIS A 135 -3.28 7.69 1.83
CA HIS A 135 -2.15 6.81 2.04
C HIS A 135 -0.85 7.61 2.11
N ILE A 136 0.20 7.03 2.68
CA ILE A 136 1.52 7.64 2.66
C ILE A 136 2.15 7.59 1.26
N LEU A 137 2.92 8.64 0.91
CA LEU A 137 3.65 8.72 -0.36
C LEU A 137 4.81 7.73 -0.39
N ARG A 138 4.85 6.89 -1.42
CA ARG A 138 5.88 5.87 -1.62
C ARG A 138 6.43 5.86 -3.03
N GLY A 139 7.73 5.59 -3.18
CA GLY A 139 8.34 5.25 -4.45
C GLY A 139 8.10 3.78 -4.82
N TYR A 140 6.84 3.37 -4.97
CA TYR A 140 6.42 1.99 -5.20
C TYR A 140 5.67 1.83 -6.53
N GLU A 141 6.10 0.89 -7.35
CA GLU A 141 5.61 0.69 -8.73
C GLU A 141 4.10 0.41 -8.87
N ARG A 142 3.44 -0.01 -7.77
CA ARG A 142 2.00 -0.27 -7.74
C ARG A 142 1.18 0.89 -7.18
N GLY A 143 1.84 2.00 -6.84
CA GLY A 143 1.22 3.21 -6.36
C GLY A 143 0.93 3.26 -4.87
N SER A 144 0.27 4.32 -4.47
CA SER A 144 -0.12 4.65 -3.09
C SER A 144 -1.65 4.75 -2.97
N ILE A 145 -2.25 5.81 -3.51
CA ILE A 145 -3.69 6.08 -3.45
C ILE A 145 -4.52 5.02 -4.18
N LEU A 146 -4.14 4.69 -5.42
CA LEU A 146 -4.86 3.68 -6.20
C LEU A 146 -4.63 2.27 -5.63
N LYS A 147 -3.41 1.98 -5.17
CA LYS A 147 -3.13 0.70 -4.50
C LYS A 147 -3.90 0.53 -3.19
N ASN A 148 -4.27 1.63 -2.53
CA ASN A 148 -5.07 1.60 -1.30
C ASN A 148 -6.47 0.99 -1.50
N LEU A 149 -7.02 1.04 -2.72
CA LEU A 149 -8.27 0.36 -3.08
C LEU A 149 -8.22 -1.16 -2.83
N PHE A 150 -7.02 -1.76 -2.85
CA PHE A 150 -6.88 -3.18 -2.52
C PHE A 150 -7.31 -3.51 -1.09
N GLY A 151 -7.25 -2.54 -0.18
CA GLY A 151 -7.80 -2.65 1.16
C GLY A 151 -9.34 -2.57 1.24
N LEU A 152 -10.05 -2.38 0.13
CA LEU A 152 -11.51 -2.45 0.09
C LEU A 152 -12.01 -3.89 -0.07
N VAL A 153 -11.16 -4.80 -0.57
CA VAL A 153 -11.49 -6.23 -0.72
C VAL A 153 -11.47 -6.90 0.65
N PRO A 154 -12.59 -7.44 1.15
CA PRO A 154 -12.68 -8.00 2.50
C PRO A 154 -12.02 -9.39 2.65
N ASP A 155 -11.61 -10.02 1.57
CA ASP A 155 -11.00 -11.35 1.58
C ASP A 155 -9.56 -11.31 2.15
N ILE A 156 -9.31 -12.05 3.23
CA ILE A 156 -7.98 -12.17 3.84
C ILE A 156 -6.94 -12.77 2.86
N ARG A 157 -7.38 -13.64 1.92
CA ARG A 157 -6.55 -14.26 0.89
C ARG A 157 -6.43 -13.42 -0.39
N LYS A 158 -6.76 -12.15 -0.33
CA LYS A 158 -6.73 -11.23 -1.50
C LYS A 158 -5.39 -11.20 -2.24
N ALA A 159 -4.29 -11.64 -1.62
CA ALA A 159 -2.98 -11.72 -2.26
C ALA A 159 -2.97 -12.52 -3.57
N ARG A 160 -3.92 -13.46 -3.77
CA ARG A 160 -4.10 -14.21 -5.03
C ARG A 160 -4.35 -13.30 -6.24
N PHE A 161 -4.89 -12.12 -6.02
CA PHE A 161 -5.19 -11.15 -7.08
C PHE A 161 -3.98 -10.31 -7.53
N HIS A 162 -2.81 -10.43 -6.89
CA HIS A 162 -1.65 -9.61 -7.24
C HIS A 162 -1.21 -9.70 -8.70
N LYS A 163 -1.49 -10.81 -9.38
CA LYS A 163 -1.15 -10.98 -10.82
C LYS A 163 -2.04 -10.14 -11.76
N ARG A 164 -3.23 -9.76 -11.29
CA ARG A 164 -4.24 -8.96 -12.02
C ARG A 164 -4.68 -7.75 -11.19
N LEU A 165 -3.74 -7.21 -10.41
CA LEU A 165 -4.03 -6.16 -9.44
C LEU A 165 -4.52 -4.87 -10.11
N ASP A 166 -3.89 -4.48 -11.21
CA ASP A 166 -4.22 -3.31 -12.01
C ASP A 166 -5.68 -3.35 -12.48
N THR A 167 -6.10 -4.46 -13.08
CA THR A 167 -7.47 -4.67 -13.53
C THR A 167 -8.45 -4.67 -12.35
N LEU A 168 -8.15 -5.41 -11.27
CA LEU A 168 -9.01 -5.47 -10.08
C LEU A 168 -9.23 -4.08 -9.47
N LEU A 169 -8.17 -3.29 -9.33
CA LEU A 169 -8.29 -1.96 -8.72
C LEU A 169 -9.13 -1.01 -9.58
N ALA A 170 -9.00 -1.10 -10.90
CA ALA A 170 -9.81 -0.33 -11.83
C ALA A 170 -11.30 -0.76 -11.78
N ASP A 171 -11.57 -2.07 -11.77
CA ASP A 171 -12.92 -2.60 -11.64
C ASP A 171 -13.60 -2.17 -10.33
N ILE A 172 -12.86 -2.21 -9.20
CA ILE A 172 -13.36 -1.72 -7.92
C ILE A 172 -13.68 -0.21 -8.01
N TYR A 173 -12.76 0.58 -8.58
CA TYR A 173 -12.92 2.02 -8.71
C TYR A 173 -14.18 2.39 -9.49
N GLU A 174 -14.45 1.70 -10.60
CA GLU A 174 -15.66 1.87 -11.40
C GLU A 174 -16.90 1.46 -10.61
N ALA A 175 -16.87 0.28 -9.96
CA ALA A 175 -18.00 -0.27 -9.22
C ALA A 175 -18.48 0.64 -8.07
N ILE A 176 -17.55 1.28 -7.34
CA ILE A 176 -17.89 2.17 -6.22
C ILE A 176 -18.16 3.61 -6.65
N GLY A 177 -18.00 3.94 -7.94
CA GLY A 177 -18.19 5.30 -8.48
C GLY A 177 -17.03 6.24 -8.20
N GLY A 178 -15.81 5.71 -8.04
CA GLY A 178 -14.57 6.45 -7.87
C GLY A 178 -14.29 6.95 -6.46
N ILE A 179 -13.20 7.70 -6.32
CA ILE A 179 -12.77 8.40 -5.10
C ILE A 179 -13.15 9.88 -5.24
N ASP A 180 -13.84 10.44 -4.25
CA ASP A 180 -14.27 11.84 -4.27
C ASP A 180 -13.16 12.83 -3.90
N LEU A 181 -12.24 12.38 -3.02
CA LEU A 181 -11.07 13.15 -2.60
C LEU A 181 -9.89 12.23 -2.33
N ALA A 182 -8.77 12.48 -2.98
CA ALA A 182 -7.51 11.81 -2.71
C ALA A 182 -6.60 12.72 -1.89
N VAL A 183 -6.07 12.21 -0.77
CA VAL A 183 -5.12 12.91 0.10
C VAL A 183 -3.89 12.02 0.27
N LEU A 184 -2.82 12.34 -0.43
CA LEU A 184 -1.56 11.61 -0.38
C LEU A 184 -0.65 12.26 0.67
N ASP A 185 -0.39 11.51 1.72
CA ASP A 185 0.40 11.94 2.88
C ASP A 185 1.90 11.80 2.58
N GLY A 186 2.57 12.90 2.37
CA GLY A 186 4.02 13.01 2.24
C GLY A 186 4.69 13.56 3.50
N THR A 187 4.10 13.41 4.69
CA THR A 187 4.78 13.72 5.95
C THR A 187 6.10 12.97 6.02
N TYR A 188 6.05 11.71 5.65
CA TYR A 188 7.22 10.86 5.47
C TYR A 188 7.22 10.24 4.07
N PHE A 189 8.41 10.01 3.55
CA PHE A 189 8.62 9.37 2.27
C PHE A 189 9.38 8.06 2.44
N TYR A 190 8.94 7.04 1.71
CA TYR A 190 9.62 5.76 1.55
C TYR A 190 9.98 5.52 0.08
N ASP A 191 11.26 5.23 -0.20
CA ASP A 191 11.68 4.72 -1.51
C ASP A 191 11.40 3.21 -1.58
N GLY A 192 10.40 2.82 -2.38
CA GLY A 192 9.93 1.45 -2.49
C GLY A 192 8.65 1.17 -1.70
N PHE A 193 8.39 -0.10 -1.43
CA PHE A 193 7.19 -0.55 -0.71
C PHE A 193 7.06 0.04 0.70
N GLY A 194 8.13 0.55 1.23
CA GLY A 194 8.33 0.86 2.63
C GLY A 194 9.01 -0.31 3.33
N ALA A 195 9.54 -0.08 4.52
CA ALA A 195 10.02 -1.18 5.33
C ALA A 195 8.84 -2.12 5.58
N MET A 196 9.01 -3.38 5.22
CA MET A 196 8.30 -4.47 5.85
C MET A 196 9.17 -4.83 7.04
N PRO A 197 8.95 -4.23 8.23
CA PRO A 197 9.78 -4.57 9.35
C PRO A 197 9.60 -6.05 9.60
N HIS A 198 10.71 -6.74 9.79
CA HIS A 198 10.69 -8.02 10.43
C HIS A 198 10.02 -7.82 11.79
N ILE A 199 9.28 -8.82 12.25
CA ILE A 199 8.62 -8.79 13.55
C ILE A 199 9.61 -8.23 14.59
N GLY A 200 9.32 -7.06 15.13
CA GLY A 200 10.13 -6.40 16.15
C GLY A 200 11.05 -5.26 15.70
N GLU A 201 11.13 -4.91 14.40
CA GLU A 201 11.93 -3.78 13.94
C GLU A 201 11.09 -2.49 13.80
N ASP A 202 11.70 -1.38 14.19
CA ASP A 202 11.13 -0.05 14.03
C ASP A 202 11.27 0.42 12.57
N GLY A 203 10.13 0.52 11.88
CA GLY A 203 10.06 1.02 10.50
C GLY A 203 10.44 2.50 10.38
N ALA A 204 10.41 3.24 11.48
CA ALA A 204 10.64 4.70 11.50
C ALA A 204 12.04 5.09 10.97
N LYS A 205 13.05 4.27 11.20
CA LYS A 205 14.43 4.55 10.76
C LYS A 205 14.61 4.62 9.23
N TYR A 206 13.65 4.09 8.47
CA TYR A 206 13.72 4.04 7.00
C TYR A 206 12.90 5.13 6.31
N ARG A 207 12.20 5.96 7.06
CA ARG A 207 11.41 7.07 6.51
C ARG A 207 12.21 8.37 6.52
N VAL A 208 12.00 9.20 5.51
CA VAL A 208 12.53 10.55 5.46
C VAL A 208 11.39 11.55 5.64
N LYS A 209 11.54 12.48 6.58
CA LYS A 209 10.53 13.51 6.82
C LYS A 209 10.53 14.52 5.67
N MET A 210 9.39 14.67 5.01
CA MET A 210 9.21 15.54 3.85
C MET A 210 8.18 16.62 4.07
N ASN A 211 7.23 16.44 4.99
CA ASN A 211 6.18 17.40 5.35
C ASN A 211 5.45 17.98 4.12
N THR A 212 4.96 17.12 3.28
CA THR A 212 4.29 17.49 2.03
C THR A 212 2.92 16.80 1.95
N LEU A 213 1.90 17.50 1.46
CA LEU A 213 0.59 16.91 1.13
C LEU A 213 0.30 17.10 -0.35
N LEU A 214 -0.30 16.08 -0.98
CA LEU A 214 -0.84 16.16 -2.32
C LEU A 214 -2.34 15.86 -2.27
N ILE A 215 -3.15 16.74 -2.86
CA ILE A 215 -4.61 16.66 -2.71
C ILE A 215 -5.26 16.96 -4.06
N GLY A 216 -6.28 16.18 -4.40
CA GLY A 216 -7.06 16.40 -5.62
C GLY A 216 -8.36 15.61 -5.64
N ARG A 217 -9.25 16.03 -6.54
CA ARG A 217 -10.54 15.35 -6.82
C ARG A 217 -10.35 14.18 -7.81
N ASP A 218 -9.31 14.23 -8.60
CA ASP A 218 -8.89 13.16 -9.51
C ASP A 218 -7.79 12.32 -8.84
N ALA A 219 -8.14 11.14 -8.39
CA ALA A 219 -7.22 10.24 -7.69
C ALA A 219 -6.08 9.75 -8.60
N VAL A 220 -6.32 9.64 -9.92
CA VAL A 220 -5.29 9.25 -10.90
C VAL A 220 -4.28 10.37 -11.07
N ALA A 221 -4.75 11.62 -11.13
CA ALA A 221 -3.87 12.79 -11.20
C ALA A 221 -3.01 12.93 -9.92
N VAL A 222 -3.61 12.73 -8.73
CA VAL A 222 -2.87 12.75 -7.45
C VAL A 222 -1.81 11.64 -7.42
N GLU A 223 -2.16 10.41 -7.81
CA GLU A 223 -1.20 9.29 -7.91
C GLU A 223 -0.08 9.60 -8.90
N THR A 224 -0.41 10.18 -10.07
CA THR A 224 0.55 10.56 -11.11
C THR A 224 1.57 11.59 -10.60
N VAL A 225 1.08 12.68 -9.99
CA VAL A 225 1.95 13.72 -9.41
C VAL A 225 2.81 13.15 -8.29
N GLY A 226 2.22 12.33 -7.40
CA GLY A 226 2.91 11.65 -6.31
C GLY A 226 3.99 10.69 -6.82
N ALA A 227 3.69 9.91 -7.84
CA ALA A 227 4.64 8.99 -8.47
C ALA A 227 5.86 9.74 -9.05
N ILE A 228 5.65 10.86 -9.73
CA ILE A 228 6.72 11.68 -10.28
C ILE A 228 7.60 12.28 -9.18
N LEU A 229 7.00 12.81 -8.11
CA LEU A 229 7.75 13.27 -6.94
C LEU A 229 8.59 12.15 -6.33
N ALA A 230 8.02 10.96 -6.22
CA ALA A 230 8.72 9.78 -5.72
C ALA A 230 9.79 9.22 -6.70
N GLY A 231 10.02 9.86 -7.84
CA GLY A 231 11.00 9.45 -8.85
C GLY A 231 10.58 8.25 -9.68
N MET A 232 9.28 7.93 -9.67
CA MET A 232 8.69 6.88 -10.49
C MET A 232 8.34 7.43 -11.89
N LYS A 233 8.08 6.53 -12.80
CA LYS A 233 7.61 6.83 -14.17
C LYS A 233 6.17 6.36 -14.30
N PRO A 234 5.16 7.27 -14.26
CA PRO A 234 3.74 6.91 -14.31
C PRO A 234 3.40 6.00 -15.50
N GLU A 235 3.98 6.29 -16.66
CA GLU A 235 3.77 5.52 -17.89
C GLU A 235 4.31 4.06 -17.81
N LYS A 236 5.08 3.73 -16.79
CA LYS A 236 5.58 2.37 -16.51
C LYS A 236 4.84 1.67 -15.37
N MET A 237 3.95 2.37 -14.67
CA MET A 237 3.19 1.81 -13.55
C MET A 237 1.94 1.09 -14.05
N PRO A 238 1.81 -0.25 -13.88
CA PRO A 238 0.69 -1.01 -14.45
C PRO A 238 -0.67 -0.49 -14.01
N VAL A 239 -0.82 -0.13 -12.73
CA VAL A 239 -2.09 0.39 -12.19
C VAL A 239 -2.46 1.71 -12.86
N LEU A 240 -1.55 2.69 -12.94
CA LEU A 240 -1.82 3.97 -13.62
C LEU A 240 -2.16 3.77 -15.09
N LYS A 241 -1.42 2.90 -15.79
CA LYS A 241 -1.71 2.58 -17.20
C LYS A 241 -3.13 2.05 -17.40
N GLU A 242 -3.59 1.15 -16.54
CA GLU A 242 -4.93 0.57 -16.66
C GLU A 242 -6.02 1.62 -16.40
N PHE A 243 -5.83 2.47 -15.36
CA PHE A 243 -6.77 3.55 -15.06
C PHE A 243 -6.87 4.58 -16.18
N VAL A 244 -5.74 5.03 -16.72
CA VAL A 244 -5.70 5.98 -17.86
C VAL A 244 -6.33 5.37 -19.10
N LYS A 245 -6.00 4.11 -19.42
CA LYS A 245 -6.59 3.38 -20.56
C LYS A 245 -8.11 3.33 -20.50
N ARG A 246 -8.70 3.23 -19.30
CA ARG A 246 -10.15 3.21 -19.09
C ARG A 246 -10.77 4.61 -18.97
N GLY A 247 -9.98 5.67 -19.01
CA GLY A 247 -10.49 7.05 -18.84
C GLY A 247 -10.94 7.35 -17.42
N LEU A 248 -10.38 6.69 -16.39
CA LEU A 248 -10.77 6.84 -14.99
C LEU A 248 -10.13 8.05 -14.30
N GLY A 249 -9.30 8.80 -14.99
CA GLY A 249 -8.67 10.02 -14.53
C GLY A 249 -7.46 10.40 -15.40
N GLU A 250 -6.81 11.52 -15.06
CA GLU A 250 -5.73 12.10 -15.85
C GLU A 250 -4.35 11.56 -15.41
N GLY A 251 -3.63 10.95 -16.33
CA GLY A 251 -2.29 10.40 -16.11
C GLY A 251 -1.15 11.13 -16.81
N ASP A 252 -1.45 12.14 -17.65
CA ASP A 252 -0.42 12.97 -18.28
C ASP A 252 -0.22 14.28 -17.49
N LEU A 253 0.99 14.46 -16.94
CA LEU A 253 1.33 15.66 -16.17
C LEU A 253 1.06 16.96 -16.94
N LYS A 254 1.12 16.94 -18.26
CA LYS A 254 0.87 18.13 -19.11
C LYS A 254 -0.59 18.63 -19.00
N ASN A 255 -1.51 17.74 -18.69
CA ASN A 255 -2.94 18.02 -18.53
C ASN A 255 -3.34 18.21 -17.07
N ILE A 256 -2.38 18.09 -16.13
CA ILE A 256 -2.61 18.25 -14.69
C ILE A 256 -2.11 19.63 -14.26
N GLU A 257 -3.00 20.46 -13.77
CA GLU A 257 -2.63 21.74 -13.15
C GLU A 257 -2.11 21.47 -11.72
N VAL A 258 -0.80 21.53 -11.53
CA VAL A 258 -0.16 21.40 -10.21
C VAL A 258 -0.03 22.78 -9.59
N VAL A 259 -0.67 22.99 -8.43
CA VAL A 259 -0.73 24.27 -7.73
C VAL A 259 -0.14 24.18 -6.32
N GLY A 260 0.33 25.32 -5.79
CA GLY A 260 0.86 25.44 -4.43
C GLY A 260 2.39 25.54 -4.43
N ALA A 261 3.07 24.59 -3.80
CA ALA A 261 4.52 24.59 -3.66
C ALA A 261 5.25 24.35 -4.99
N SER A 262 6.50 24.77 -5.08
CA SER A 262 7.33 24.54 -6.26
C SER A 262 7.58 23.05 -6.52
N PHE A 263 6.90 22.52 -7.51
CA PHE A 263 6.97 21.11 -7.88
C PHE A 263 8.40 20.66 -8.22
N GLU A 264 9.17 21.47 -8.96
CA GLU A 264 10.56 21.14 -9.30
C GLU A 264 11.49 21.16 -8.07
N SER A 265 11.27 22.06 -7.13
CA SER A 265 12.01 22.06 -5.86
C SER A 265 11.74 20.78 -5.06
N LEU A 266 10.47 20.41 -4.93
CA LEU A 266 10.08 19.18 -4.26
C LEU A 266 10.64 17.95 -4.95
N ARG A 267 10.59 17.87 -6.27
CA ARG A 267 11.19 16.77 -7.04
C ARG A 267 12.66 16.54 -6.70
N LYS A 268 13.45 17.62 -6.62
CA LYS A 268 14.86 17.53 -6.23
C LYS A 268 15.03 17.03 -4.80
N ARG A 269 14.20 17.50 -3.87
CA ARG A 269 14.23 17.04 -2.46
C ARG A 269 13.88 15.57 -2.33
N PHE A 270 12.81 15.11 -2.98
CA PHE A 270 12.41 13.70 -2.96
C PHE A 270 13.46 12.80 -3.63
N ALA A 271 14.05 13.23 -4.73
CA ALA A 271 15.15 12.50 -5.37
C ALA A 271 16.38 12.35 -4.44
N SER A 272 16.71 13.41 -3.70
CA SER A 272 17.79 13.36 -2.69
C SER A 272 17.45 12.39 -1.55
N ALA A 273 16.21 12.43 -1.04
CA ALA A 273 15.73 11.52 -0.01
C ALA A 273 15.78 10.05 -0.48
N ALA A 274 15.32 9.76 -1.69
CA ALA A 274 15.39 8.42 -2.28
C ALA A 274 16.85 7.92 -2.40
N LYS A 275 17.76 8.78 -2.86
CA LYS A 275 19.20 8.45 -2.95
C LYS A 275 19.78 8.12 -1.58
N THR A 276 19.44 8.90 -0.55
CA THR A 276 19.88 8.65 0.84
C THR A 276 19.38 7.29 1.32
N GLN A 277 18.11 6.97 1.15
CA GLN A 277 17.54 5.68 1.56
C GLN A 277 18.19 4.50 0.83
N ARG A 278 18.46 4.62 -0.48
CA ARG A 278 19.15 3.56 -1.25
C ARG A 278 20.58 3.33 -0.76
N ASN A 279 21.30 4.41 -0.44
CA ASN A 279 22.65 4.32 0.10
C ASN A 279 22.67 3.66 1.47
N THR A 280 21.71 3.96 2.34
CA THR A 280 21.54 3.30 3.64
C THR A 280 21.29 1.81 3.49
N ARG A 281 20.38 1.42 2.58
CA ARG A 281 20.11 -0.01 2.27
C ARG A 281 21.34 -0.73 1.70
N ALA A 282 22.11 -0.06 0.85
CA ALA A 282 23.33 -0.65 0.27
C ALA A 282 24.42 -0.90 1.31
N LYS A 283 24.45 -0.15 2.41
CA LYS A 283 25.39 -0.33 3.53
C LYS A 283 25.00 -1.44 4.52
N GLY A 284 23.91 -2.17 4.27
CA GLY A 284 23.47 -3.27 5.13
C GLY A 284 22.58 -2.86 6.29
N ASP A 285 22.28 -1.57 6.45
CA ASP A 285 21.40 -1.05 7.52
C ASP A 285 19.90 -1.19 7.20
N ALA A 286 19.53 -1.78 6.05
CA ALA A 286 18.15 -2.01 5.67
C ALA A 286 17.67 -3.35 6.24
N PRO A 287 16.45 -3.43 6.83
CA PRO A 287 15.87 -4.71 7.18
C PRO A 287 15.77 -5.56 5.93
N GLN A 288 16.35 -6.74 5.99
CA GLN A 288 16.14 -7.71 4.93
C GLN A 288 14.69 -8.18 5.02
N THR A 289 13.96 -8.09 3.91
CA THR A 289 12.64 -8.75 3.84
C THR A 289 12.82 -10.23 4.15
N TRP A 290 11.79 -10.87 4.73
CA TRP A 290 11.81 -12.33 4.92
C TRP A 290 12.31 -13.05 3.64
N GLY A 291 11.82 -12.65 2.47
CA GLY A 291 12.27 -13.18 1.18
C GLY A 291 13.75 -12.91 0.88
N GLY A 292 14.28 -11.80 1.33
CA GLY A 292 15.72 -11.47 1.23
C GLY A 292 16.56 -12.38 2.11
N GLN A 293 16.20 -12.49 3.39
CA GLN A 293 16.85 -13.40 4.36
C GLN A 293 16.72 -14.85 3.93
N ALA A 294 15.52 -15.29 3.54
CA ALA A 294 15.27 -16.62 3.03
C ALA A 294 16.11 -16.94 1.80
N ASN A 295 16.31 -16.00 0.88
CA ASN A 295 17.19 -16.19 -0.27
C ASN A 295 18.68 -16.26 0.12
N GLN A 296 19.13 -15.49 1.11
CA GLN A 296 20.50 -15.57 1.64
C GLN A 296 20.75 -16.92 2.32
N VAL A 297 19.84 -17.34 3.21
CA VAL A 297 19.95 -18.65 3.88
C VAL A 297 19.88 -19.77 2.86
N MET A 298 18.97 -19.70 1.88
CA MET A 298 18.92 -20.68 0.80
C MET A 298 20.24 -20.75 0.01
N LYS A 299 20.87 -19.61 -0.25
CA LYS A 299 22.19 -19.56 -0.92
C LYS A 299 23.28 -20.20 -0.06
N SER A 300 23.31 -19.90 1.24
CA SER A 300 24.21 -20.52 2.20
C SER A 300 23.99 -22.03 2.26
N LEU A 301 22.76 -22.50 2.39
CA LEU A 301 22.43 -23.93 2.40
C LEU A 301 22.95 -24.67 1.16
N VAL A 302 22.87 -24.04 -0.02
CA VAL A 302 23.42 -24.63 -1.26
C VAL A 302 24.97 -24.71 -1.20
N ILE A 303 25.60 -23.60 -0.77
CA ILE A 303 27.08 -23.52 -0.67
C ILE A 303 27.63 -24.50 0.38
N ASP A 304 26.92 -24.59 1.53
CA ASP A 304 27.29 -25.47 2.65
C ASP A 304 27.06 -26.96 2.34
N GLY A 305 26.56 -27.29 1.13
CA GLY A 305 26.33 -28.69 0.73
C GLY A 305 25.12 -29.34 1.38
N PHE A 306 24.21 -28.57 1.97
CA PHE A 306 22.97 -29.06 2.62
C PHE A 306 22.14 -29.95 1.68
N PHE A 307 22.14 -29.63 0.39
CA PHE A 307 21.44 -30.37 -0.66
C PHE A 307 22.28 -31.37 -1.41
N LYS A 308 23.59 -31.49 -1.09
CA LYS A 308 24.51 -32.39 -1.82
C LYS A 308 24.14 -33.85 -1.58
N LEU A 309 24.14 -34.65 -2.64
CA LEU A 309 23.93 -36.09 -2.53
C LEU A 309 24.87 -36.74 -1.52
N PRO A 310 24.41 -37.74 -0.76
CA PRO A 310 23.15 -38.48 -0.86
C PRO A 310 21.95 -37.76 -0.19
N ASN A 311 22.13 -36.56 0.36
CA ASN A 311 21.11 -35.85 1.14
C ASN A 311 20.04 -35.20 0.23
N LYS A 312 18.90 -35.86 0.06
CA LYS A 312 17.71 -35.25 -0.54
C LYS A 312 16.88 -34.60 0.54
N ARG A 313 16.45 -33.34 0.32
CA ARG A 313 15.73 -32.50 1.31
C ARG A 313 14.29 -32.25 0.91
N THR A 314 13.38 -32.42 1.84
CA THR A 314 11.97 -32.04 1.69
C THR A 314 11.76 -30.56 2.00
N VAL A 315 10.58 -30.00 1.69
CA VAL A 315 10.20 -28.65 2.12
C VAL A 315 10.31 -28.50 3.64
N ASP A 316 9.79 -29.45 4.42
CA ASP A 316 9.90 -29.49 5.90
C ASP A 316 11.37 -29.48 6.37
N GLY A 317 12.24 -30.26 5.76
CA GLY A 317 13.67 -30.26 6.08
C GLY A 317 14.34 -28.91 5.81
N VAL A 318 13.91 -28.20 4.78
CA VAL A 318 14.39 -26.84 4.48
C VAL A 318 13.81 -25.82 5.46
N THR A 319 12.54 -25.95 5.82
CA THR A 319 11.87 -25.13 6.83
C THR A 319 12.64 -25.18 8.16
N LYS A 320 12.91 -26.38 8.67
CA LYS A 320 13.73 -26.59 9.89
C LYS A 320 15.14 -26.00 9.77
N ALA A 321 15.76 -26.09 8.60
CA ALA A 321 17.07 -25.48 8.37
C ALA A 321 17.05 -23.96 8.36
N PHE A 322 15.93 -23.35 7.99
CA PHE A 322 15.70 -21.89 8.06
C PHE A 322 15.54 -21.45 9.52
N GLU A 323 14.72 -22.16 10.30
CA GLU A 323 14.54 -21.93 11.74
C GLU A 323 15.86 -22.04 12.52
N ALA A 324 16.64 -23.08 12.23
CA ALA A 324 17.96 -23.25 12.82
C ALA A 324 18.94 -22.10 12.50
N ARG A 325 18.63 -21.29 11.47
CA ARG A 325 19.39 -20.08 11.09
C ARG A 325 18.70 -18.79 11.49
N GLY A 326 17.70 -18.85 12.41
CA GLY A 326 17.04 -17.71 13.02
C GLY A 326 15.98 -17.04 12.12
N ILE A 327 15.49 -17.72 11.07
CA ILE A 327 14.40 -17.20 10.25
C ILE A 327 13.09 -17.84 10.69
N SER A 328 12.12 -17.02 11.10
CA SER A 328 10.75 -17.51 11.35
C SER A 328 10.13 -18.04 10.06
N THR A 329 9.58 -19.25 10.16
CA THR A 329 8.94 -19.95 9.04
C THR A 329 7.43 -20.10 9.22
N GLU A 330 6.88 -19.55 10.28
CA GLU A 330 5.43 -19.54 10.54
C GLU A 330 4.68 -18.98 9.33
N ASP A 331 3.73 -19.74 8.81
CA ASP A 331 2.94 -19.44 7.61
C ASP A 331 3.79 -19.19 6.32
N LYS A 332 4.98 -19.77 6.22
CA LYS A 332 5.90 -19.55 5.08
C LYS A 332 6.17 -20.78 4.22
N GLU A 333 5.54 -21.92 4.45
CA GLU A 333 5.79 -23.16 3.70
C GLU A 333 5.64 -22.97 2.18
N ASP A 334 4.56 -22.31 1.72
CA ASP A 334 4.34 -22.02 0.31
C ASP A 334 5.42 -21.09 -0.26
N ASN A 335 5.92 -20.16 0.54
CA ASN A 335 7.00 -19.26 0.13
C ASN A 335 8.33 -20.03 -0.01
N ILE A 336 8.62 -20.98 0.90
CA ILE A 336 9.81 -21.84 0.85
C ILE A 336 9.71 -22.76 -0.37
N ALA A 337 8.58 -23.41 -0.60
CA ALA A 337 8.32 -24.21 -1.78
C ALA A 337 8.52 -23.40 -3.07
N GLY A 338 8.06 -22.15 -3.11
CA GLY A 338 8.27 -21.21 -4.20
C GLY A 338 9.76 -20.85 -4.42
N ILE A 339 10.55 -20.72 -3.35
CA ILE A 339 12.00 -20.49 -3.45
C ILE A 339 12.69 -21.71 -4.05
N LEU A 340 12.35 -22.90 -3.59
CA LEU A 340 12.90 -24.17 -4.10
C LEU A 340 12.56 -24.35 -5.58
N ALA A 341 11.32 -24.16 -5.98
CA ALA A 341 10.89 -24.24 -7.38
C ALA A 341 11.68 -23.28 -8.28
N ARG A 342 11.93 -22.04 -7.83
CA ARG A 342 12.76 -21.08 -8.57
C ARG A 342 14.21 -21.54 -8.70
N ARG A 343 14.78 -22.21 -7.70
CA ARG A 343 16.14 -22.78 -7.76
C ARG A 343 16.22 -23.95 -8.74
N VAL A 344 15.19 -24.78 -8.78
CA VAL A 344 15.09 -25.87 -9.78
C VAL A 344 15.01 -25.26 -11.19
N LYS A 345 14.12 -24.28 -11.41
CA LYS A 345 14.02 -23.60 -12.72
C LYS A 345 15.32 -22.93 -13.18
N LYS A 346 16.17 -22.51 -12.26
CA LYS A 346 17.50 -21.92 -12.54
C LYS A 346 18.62 -22.97 -12.67
N GLY A 347 18.32 -24.25 -12.56
CA GLY A 347 19.30 -25.33 -12.62
C GLY A 347 20.24 -25.43 -11.39
N VAL A 348 19.92 -24.71 -10.29
CA VAL A 348 20.71 -24.73 -9.05
C VAL A 348 20.38 -25.97 -8.21
N LEU A 349 19.16 -26.44 -8.25
CA LEU A 349 18.68 -27.65 -7.60
C LEU A 349 18.04 -28.58 -8.63
N ARG A 350 18.03 -29.86 -8.32
CA ARG A 350 17.18 -30.89 -8.95
C ARG A 350 16.04 -31.23 -8.03
N SER A 351 14.95 -31.77 -8.56
CA SER A 351 13.80 -32.22 -7.78
C SER A 351 13.15 -33.44 -8.36
N ALA A 352 12.54 -34.27 -7.51
CA ALA A 352 11.67 -35.38 -7.90
C ALA A 352 10.55 -35.53 -6.88
N LYS A 353 9.43 -36.14 -7.32
CA LYS A 353 8.33 -36.50 -6.43
C LYS A 353 8.64 -37.81 -5.74
N GLY A 354 8.77 -37.78 -4.42
CA GLY A 354 8.93 -38.96 -3.57
C GLY A 354 7.62 -39.39 -2.90
N PRO A 355 7.63 -40.46 -2.08
CA PRO A 355 6.44 -40.94 -1.38
C PRO A 355 5.80 -39.90 -0.46
N ASN A 356 6.64 -39.07 0.16
CA ASN A 356 6.22 -38.04 1.14
C ASN A 356 6.30 -36.61 0.56
N GLY A 357 6.13 -36.43 -0.75
CA GLY A 357 6.17 -35.13 -1.40
C GLY A 357 7.46 -34.86 -2.21
N TRP A 358 7.67 -33.60 -2.59
CA TRP A 358 8.83 -33.21 -3.39
C TRP A 358 10.11 -33.24 -2.57
N VAL A 359 11.17 -33.77 -3.18
CA VAL A 359 12.53 -33.74 -2.64
C VAL A 359 13.47 -32.98 -3.58
N TYR A 360 14.49 -32.33 -3.00
CA TYR A 360 15.41 -31.44 -3.68
C TYR A 360 16.87 -31.80 -3.35
N TRP A 361 17.77 -31.70 -4.34
CA TRP A 361 19.18 -31.98 -4.17
C TRP A 361 20.06 -31.24 -5.19
N THR A 362 21.38 -31.23 -4.96
CA THR A 362 22.42 -30.90 -5.94
C THR A 362 23.24 -32.12 -6.26
N ASP A 363 23.93 -32.10 -7.37
CA ASP A 363 24.94 -33.10 -7.74
C ASP A 363 26.14 -33.02 -6.81
#